data_4ffbfbd1adb97f723c0414ed58e59814
#
_entry.id   4ffbfbd1adb97f723c0414ed58e59814
#
_cell.length_a   1.000
_cell.length_b   1.000
_cell.length_c   1.000
_cell.angle_alpha   90.00
_cell.angle_beta   90.00
_cell.angle_gamma   90.00
#
_symmetry.space_group_name_H-M   'P 1'
#
loop_
_entity.id
_entity.type
_entity.pdbx_description
1 polymer ?
#
loop_
_entity_poly.entity_id
_entity_poly.type
_entity_poly.pdbx_seq_one_letter_code
_entity_poly.pdbx_strand_id
1 'polypeptide(L)'
;VIDIVAVLRAEDAALDFLSVLGEEQHETHILCGDTGERLVLPAGRPLADRLDALAPLVRPVDEDAASPGAEALAALVETSAGGGPARLWTHSPADTRRSRGRLGRDAADAAGGRPVLHAVGHSPYLQFISDLDRPLDRAGVAAKLAFVNRHCGHLLRTASEEHVVRTGRVHATERFFAAGPEERERLFALLASLDEDAATVDDPWEFATSAYEAERLDTTVAWIASHCPPDSGPLVEVGACEGALTTRLVDKGFTVHATEPNAAFRHRLAARAGGAARIHPESLEELAARPALPGAAYLLIEMLYYGQDPGLLDRLPADLVFVALEPETLAATLTPWLQRTPHWEKADERPLVAPALEAVCGGRAYLSKRGSIGVLLRRTGG
;
A
#
# COMPACT_ATOMS: atom_id res chain seq x y z
N VAL A 1 -6.15 35.14 -1.26
CA VAL A 1 -5.73 33.83 -0.75
C VAL A 1 -4.89 33.17 -1.82
N ILE A 2 -3.76 32.60 -1.41
CA ILE A 2 -2.90 31.81 -2.30
C ILE A 2 -3.20 30.34 -2.07
N ASP A 3 -3.44 29.60 -3.15
CA ASP A 3 -3.52 28.15 -3.12
C ASP A 3 -2.19 27.55 -3.57
N ILE A 4 -1.57 26.74 -2.72
CA ILE A 4 -0.33 26.03 -3.01
C ILE A 4 -0.69 24.57 -3.23
N VAL A 5 -0.44 24.05 -4.43
CA VAL A 5 -0.72 22.67 -4.83
C VAL A 5 0.60 21.93 -4.95
N ALA A 6 0.95 21.16 -3.93
CA ALA A 6 2.15 20.33 -3.94
C ALA A 6 1.80 18.92 -4.46
N VAL A 7 2.31 18.59 -5.63
CA VAL A 7 2.04 17.33 -6.33
C VAL A 7 3.35 16.64 -6.71
N LEU A 8 3.33 15.32 -6.83
CA LEU A 8 4.51 14.59 -7.27
C LEU A 8 4.83 14.93 -8.72
N ARG A 9 3.82 14.92 -9.59
CA ARG A 9 3.92 15.18 -11.03
C ARG A 9 2.94 16.26 -11.45
N ALA A 10 3.26 17.01 -12.48
CA ALA A 10 2.42 18.11 -12.97
C ALA A 10 1.00 17.67 -13.33
N GLU A 11 0.84 16.49 -13.95
CA GLU A 11 -0.49 15.97 -14.30
C GLU A 11 -1.38 15.71 -13.09
N ASP A 12 -0.81 15.43 -11.93
CA ASP A 12 -1.58 15.22 -10.69
C ASP A 12 -2.37 16.47 -10.29
N ALA A 13 -1.86 17.67 -10.63
CA ALA A 13 -2.58 18.91 -10.40
C ALA A 13 -3.91 18.97 -11.19
N ALA A 14 -3.91 18.50 -12.43
CA ALA A 14 -5.14 18.42 -13.24
C ALA A 14 -6.03 17.23 -12.84
N LEU A 15 -5.44 16.12 -12.40
CA LEU A 15 -6.19 14.90 -12.05
C LEU A 15 -6.89 15.01 -10.71
N ASP A 16 -6.22 15.58 -9.71
CA ASP A 16 -6.63 15.49 -8.31
C ASP A 16 -7.06 16.85 -7.72
N PHE A 17 -6.72 17.97 -8.39
CA PHE A 17 -6.91 19.32 -7.88
C PHE A 17 -7.51 20.30 -8.92
N LEU A 18 -8.21 19.79 -9.94
CA LEU A 18 -8.78 20.63 -11.00
C LEU A 18 -9.75 21.66 -10.42
N SER A 19 -10.51 21.29 -9.39
CA SER A 19 -11.42 22.20 -8.71
C SER A 19 -10.70 23.36 -8.01
N VAL A 20 -9.46 23.13 -7.57
CA VAL A 20 -8.59 24.19 -7.01
C VAL A 20 -8.06 25.07 -8.12
N LEU A 21 -7.61 24.46 -9.23
CA LEU A 21 -7.18 25.20 -10.42
C LEU A 21 -8.33 26.04 -11.03
N GLY A 22 -9.57 25.63 -10.84
CA GLY A 22 -10.76 26.35 -11.29
C GLY A 22 -11.14 27.56 -10.44
N GLU A 23 -10.51 27.78 -9.28
CA GLU A 23 -10.70 28.98 -8.45
C GLU A 23 -10.02 30.20 -9.08
N GLU A 24 -10.60 30.71 -10.15
CA GLU A 24 -10.00 31.78 -10.96
C GLU A 24 -9.69 33.05 -10.16
N GLN A 25 -10.37 33.27 -9.02
CA GLN A 25 -10.14 34.43 -8.15
C GLN A 25 -8.88 34.28 -7.27
N HIS A 26 -8.32 33.08 -7.17
CA HIS A 26 -7.12 32.79 -6.38
C HIS A 26 -5.88 32.70 -7.29
N GLU A 27 -4.77 33.19 -6.78
CA GLU A 27 -3.47 32.83 -7.30
C GLU A 27 -3.15 31.40 -6.87
N THR A 28 -2.67 30.55 -7.80
CA THR A 28 -2.36 29.16 -7.52
C THR A 28 -0.90 28.90 -7.87
N HIS A 29 -0.14 28.33 -6.92
CA HIS A 29 1.23 27.89 -7.11
C HIS A 29 1.27 26.38 -7.15
N ILE A 30 1.74 25.80 -8.24
CA ILE A 30 1.92 24.36 -8.37
C ILE A 30 3.40 24.05 -8.13
N LEU A 31 3.66 23.16 -7.18
CA LEU A 31 5.00 22.67 -6.84
C LEU A 31 5.11 21.20 -7.29
N CYS A 32 5.95 20.93 -8.29
CA CYS A 32 6.17 19.57 -8.81
C CYS A 32 7.33 18.92 -8.07
N GLY A 33 7.04 17.86 -7.31
CA GLY A 33 8.02 17.19 -6.46
C GLY A 33 9.10 16.43 -7.24
N ASP A 34 8.78 15.88 -8.39
CA ASP A 34 9.70 15.13 -9.24
C ASP A 34 10.78 16.00 -9.91
N THR A 35 10.43 17.22 -10.27
CA THR A 35 11.33 18.15 -10.99
C THR A 35 11.83 19.31 -10.14
N GLY A 36 11.17 19.59 -9.00
CA GLY A 36 11.40 20.80 -8.21
C GLY A 36 10.92 22.09 -8.90
N GLU A 37 10.18 21.97 -10.01
CA GLU A 37 9.66 23.11 -10.76
C GLU A 37 8.47 23.76 -10.02
N ARG A 38 8.38 25.07 -10.13
CA ARG A 38 7.25 25.85 -9.64
C ARG A 38 6.56 26.57 -10.78
N LEU A 39 5.24 26.38 -10.90
CA LEU A 39 4.39 27.13 -11.81
C LEU A 39 3.49 28.07 -11.00
N VAL A 40 3.48 29.36 -11.37
CA VAL A 40 2.58 30.36 -10.80
C VAL A 40 1.45 30.66 -11.77
N LEU A 41 0.22 30.46 -11.33
CA LEU A 41 -1.00 30.73 -12.07
C LEU A 41 -1.67 31.97 -11.46
N PRO A 42 -1.59 33.14 -12.08
CA PRO A 42 -2.16 34.38 -11.55
C PRO A 42 -3.68 34.29 -11.38
N ALA A 43 -4.20 35.05 -10.43
CA ALA A 43 -5.64 35.28 -10.30
C ALA A 43 -6.22 35.92 -11.56
N GLY A 44 -7.49 35.63 -11.85
CA GLY A 44 -8.19 36.15 -13.02
C GLY A 44 -7.96 35.39 -14.33
N ARG A 45 -7.17 34.33 -14.31
CA ARG A 45 -6.96 33.47 -15.50
C ARG A 45 -8.03 32.38 -15.57
N PRO A 46 -8.69 32.19 -16.75
CA PRO A 46 -9.61 31.06 -16.98
C PRO A 46 -8.95 29.72 -16.80
N LEU A 47 -9.72 28.70 -16.40
CA LEU A 47 -9.22 27.33 -16.21
C LEU A 47 -8.48 26.78 -17.45
N ALA A 48 -8.99 27.08 -18.66
CA ALA A 48 -8.36 26.63 -19.91
C ALA A 48 -6.92 27.15 -20.04
N ASP A 49 -6.69 28.45 -19.79
CA ASP A 49 -5.36 29.06 -19.84
C ASP A 49 -4.42 28.49 -18.76
N ARG A 50 -4.98 28.13 -17.60
CA ARG A 50 -4.23 27.50 -16.50
C ARG A 50 -3.78 26.10 -16.87
N LEU A 51 -4.63 25.32 -17.53
CA LEU A 51 -4.30 24.00 -18.04
C LEU A 51 -3.28 24.05 -19.18
N ASP A 52 -3.39 25.04 -20.08
CA ASP A 52 -2.42 25.25 -21.14
C ASP A 52 -1.04 25.63 -20.58
N ALA A 53 -0.99 26.39 -19.48
CA ALA A 53 0.26 26.71 -18.78
C ALA A 53 0.85 25.50 -18.04
N LEU A 54 0.02 24.57 -17.56
CA LEU A 54 0.46 23.33 -16.89
C LEU A 54 0.98 22.29 -17.87
N ALA A 55 0.41 22.21 -19.06
CA ALA A 55 0.68 21.17 -20.06
C ALA A 55 2.17 20.96 -20.41
N PRO A 56 3.02 22.00 -20.55
CA PRO A 56 4.45 21.83 -20.82
C PRO A 56 5.25 21.13 -19.72
N LEU A 57 4.72 21.11 -18.49
CA LEU A 57 5.36 20.46 -17.34
C LEU A 57 5.03 18.96 -17.26
N VAL A 58 4.01 18.49 -18.00
CA VAL A 58 3.64 17.08 -18.04
C VAL A 58 4.71 16.33 -18.86
N ARG A 59 5.42 15.43 -18.19
CA ARG A 59 6.50 14.62 -18.79
C ARG A 59 6.27 13.15 -18.51
N PRO A 60 6.53 12.27 -19.48
CA PRO A 60 6.65 10.84 -19.20
C PRO A 60 7.93 10.64 -18.35
N VAL A 61 7.76 10.41 -17.05
CA VAL A 61 8.86 10.17 -16.11
C VAL A 61 8.73 8.74 -15.58
N ASP A 62 9.87 8.09 -15.33
CA ASP A 62 9.93 6.79 -14.68
C ASP A 62 9.29 6.81 -13.29
N GLU A 63 8.76 5.67 -12.84
CA GLU A 63 7.93 5.56 -11.63
C GLU A 63 8.64 5.94 -10.32
N ASP A 64 9.96 6.04 -10.32
CA ASP A 64 10.82 6.18 -9.13
C ASP A 64 11.22 7.64 -8.78
N ALA A 65 10.44 8.64 -9.20
CA ALA A 65 10.72 10.02 -8.82
C ALA A 65 10.64 10.19 -7.28
N ALA A 66 11.75 10.57 -6.66
CA ALA A 66 11.82 10.81 -5.23
C ALA A 66 11.16 12.15 -4.87
N SER A 67 10.49 12.19 -3.70
CA SER A 67 10.07 13.46 -3.10
C SER A 67 11.30 14.33 -2.78
N PRO A 68 11.25 15.67 -2.97
CA PRO A 68 12.35 16.58 -2.68
C PRO A 68 12.68 16.69 -1.18
N GLY A 69 11.88 16.07 -0.32
CA GLY A 69 12.00 16.11 1.13
C GLY A 69 11.37 17.37 1.76
N ALA A 70 11.06 17.29 3.06
CA ALA A 70 10.30 18.31 3.78
C ALA A 70 11.01 19.67 3.81
N GLU A 71 12.33 19.74 3.93
CA GLU A 71 13.09 20.99 4.02
C GLU A 71 13.04 21.77 2.69
N ALA A 72 13.24 21.09 1.55
CA ALA A 72 13.15 21.72 0.23
C ALA A 72 11.72 22.20 -0.05
N LEU A 73 10.72 21.42 0.33
CA LEU A 73 9.32 21.81 0.21
C LEU A 73 8.98 23.00 1.11
N ALA A 74 9.51 23.07 2.33
CA ALA A 74 9.28 24.20 3.23
C ALA A 74 9.77 25.51 2.62
N ALA A 75 10.95 25.53 2.02
CA ALA A 75 11.49 26.70 1.34
C ALA A 75 10.59 27.14 0.17
N LEU A 76 10.09 26.19 -0.61
CA LEU A 76 9.17 26.46 -1.72
C LEU A 76 7.80 26.98 -1.25
N VAL A 77 7.25 26.37 -0.19
CA VAL A 77 5.96 26.78 0.42
C VAL A 77 6.08 28.19 0.97
N GLU A 78 7.13 28.51 1.74
CA GLU A 78 7.36 29.87 2.27
C GLU A 78 7.51 30.90 1.16
N THR A 79 8.31 30.60 0.13
CA THR A 79 8.49 31.48 -1.03
C THR A 79 7.18 31.70 -1.77
N SER A 80 6.35 30.65 -1.87
CA SER A 80 5.05 30.72 -2.55
C SER A 80 4.01 31.49 -1.74
N ALA A 81 4.01 31.35 -0.41
CA ALA A 81 3.07 32.01 0.46
C ALA A 81 3.34 33.52 0.59
N GLY A 82 4.59 33.97 0.37
CA GLY A 82 4.95 35.41 0.42
C GLY A 82 4.59 36.10 1.73
N GLY A 83 4.49 35.35 2.85
CA GLY A 83 4.04 35.84 4.16
C GLY A 83 2.54 36.10 4.29
N GLY A 84 1.74 35.83 3.24
CA GLY A 84 0.28 36.01 3.23
C GLY A 84 -0.49 34.73 3.62
N PRO A 85 -1.83 34.83 3.71
CA PRO A 85 -2.69 33.69 3.97
C PRO A 85 -2.67 32.73 2.77
N ALA A 86 -2.23 31.49 3.02
CA ALA A 86 -2.15 30.45 2.02
C ALA A 86 -2.77 29.14 2.55
N ARG A 87 -3.28 28.32 1.62
CA ARG A 87 -3.75 26.95 1.87
C ARG A 87 -2.87 25.98 1.09
N LEU A 88 -2.52 24.87 1.68
CA LEU A 88 -1.75 23.81 1.02
C LEU A 88 -2.67 22.66 0.65
N TRP A 89 -2.57 22.24 -0.59
CA TRP A 89 -3.25 21.07 -1.17
C TRP A 89 -2.20 20.07 -1.61
N THR A 90 -2.36 18.81 -1.24
CA THR A 90 -1.36 17.79 -1.57
C THR A 90 -1.97 16.38 -1.60
N HIS A 91 -1.16 15.38 -1.93
CA HIS A 91 -1.56 13.98 -1.90
C HIS A 91 -1.88 13.49 -0.48
N SER A 92 -2.66 12.42 -0.40
CA SER A 92 -2.87 11.72 0.87
C SER A 92 -1.57 11.08 1.34
N PRO A 93 -1.24 11.12 2.65
CA PRO A 93 -0.20 10.28 3.23
C PRO A 93 -0.45 8.78 3.01
N ALA A 94 -1.72 8.40 2.85
CA ALA A 94 -2.17 7.05 2.54
C ALA A 94 -2.46 6.86 1.03
N ASP A 95 -1.76 7.57 0.15
CA ASP A 95 -1.81 7.26 -1.28
C ASP A 95 -1.15 5.89 -1.53
N THR A 96 -1.76 5.07 -2.39
CA THR A 96 -1.22 3.74 -2.74
C THR A 96 0.12 3.82 -3.48
N ARG A 97 0.42 4.93 -4.12
CA ARG A 97 1.76 5.24 -4.62
C ARG A 97 2.57 5.89 -3.51
N ARG A 98 3.47 5.13 -2.93
CA ARG A 98 4.27 5.56 -1.76
C ARG A 98 5.01 6.88 -1.96
N SER A 99 5.53 7.16 -3.16
CA SER A 99 6.16 8.43 -3.50
C SER A 99 5.21 9.64 -3.33
N ARG A 100 3.91 9.48 -3.67
CA ARG A 100 2.89 10.49 -3.39
C ARG A 100 2.56 10.58 -1.90
N GLY A 101 2.47 9.44 -1.22
CA GLY A 101 2.27 9.39 0.23
C GLY A 101 3.38 10.12 0.99
N ARG A 102 4.64 9.89 0.60
CA ARG A 102 5.81 10.61 1.15
C ARG A 102 5.69 12.11 0.90
N LEU A 103 5.42 12.52 -0.35
CA LEU A 103 5.24 13.93 -0.66
C LEU A 103 4.10 14.57 0.14
N GLY A 104 2.96 13.88 0.30
CA GLY A 104 1.82 14.35 1.08
C GLY A 104 2.15 14.58 2.54
N ARG A 105 2.94 13.67 3.15
CA ARG A 105 3.46 13.83 4.51
C ARG A 105 4.44 15.00 4.60
N ASP A 106 5.47 15.01 3.74
CA ASP A 106 6.54 16.01 3.76
C ASP A 106 6.02 17.42 3.47
N ALA A 107 5.06 17.57 2.55
CA ALA A 107 4.42 18.84 2.25
C ALA A 107 3.58 19.36 3.43
N ALA A 108 2.91 18.46 4.16
CA ALA A 108 2.17 18.84 5.35
C ALA A 108 3.08 19.30 6.50
N ASP A 109 4.23 18.66 6.67
CA ASP A 109 5.24 19.08 7.64
C ASP A 109 5.85 20.44 7.24
N ALA A 110 6.02 20.68 5.93
CA ALA A 110 6.48 21.93 5.37
C ALA A 110 5.47 23.08 5.48
N ALA A 111 4.21 22.82 5.81
CA ALA A 111 3.14 23.82 5.79
C ALA A 111 3.29 24.94 6.84
N GLY A 112 4.11 24.77 7.87
CA GLY A 112 4.37 25.80 8.87
C GLY A 112 3.11 26.26 9.63
N GLY A 113 2.18 25.31 9.93
CA GLY A 113 0.92 25.60 10.61
C GLY A 113 -0.21 26.10 9.71
N ARG A 114 -0.02 26.21 8.40
CA ARG A 114 -1.09 26.52 7.43
C ARG A 114 -2.06 25.36 7.30
N PRO A 115 -3.33 25.60 6.93
CA PRO A 115 -4.27 24.54 6.62
C PRO A 115 -3.77 23.64 5.48
N VAL A 116 -3.81 22.33 5.69
CA VAL A 116 -3.41 21.31 4.69
C VAL A 116 -4.61 20.45 4.36
N LEU A 117 -4.87 20.29 3.07
CA LEU A 117 -5.94 19.47 2.53
C LEU A 117 -5.34 18.39 1.62
N HIS A 118 -5.58 17.14 1.98
CA HIS A 118 -5.08 15.97 1.29
C HIS A 118 -6.14 15.42 0.32
N ALA A 119 -5.78 15.20 -0.94
CA ALA A 119 -6.64 14.50 -1.89
C ALA A 119 -6.75 13.03 -1.51
N VAL A 120 -7.98 12.51 -1.34
CA VAL A 120 -8.25 11.16 -0.80
C VAL A 120 -9.00 10.25 -1.79
N GLY A 121 -8.92 10.55 -3.09
CA GLY A 121 -9.67 9.82 -4.11
C GLY A 121 -9.08 8.46 -4.53
N HIS A 122 -7.87 8.08 -4.11
CA HIS A 122 -7.08 7.06 -4.80
C HIS A 122 -6.60 5.89 -3.93
N SER A 123 -7.23 5.60 -2.82
CA SER A 123 -6.89 4.40 -2.05
C SER A 123 -7.96 3.32 -2.21
N PRO A 124 -7.64 2.15 -2.78
CA PRO A 124 -8.54 1.00 -2.78
C PRO A 124 -8.66 0.36 -1.38
N TYR A 125 -7.76 0.70 -0.46
CA TYR A 125 -7.70 0.13 0.90
C TYR A 125 -8.38 1.01 1.93
N LEU A 126 -8.47 2.34 1.70
CA LEU A 126 -8.99 3.31 2.66
C LEU A 126 -10.18 4.06 2.09
N GLN A 127 -11.25 4.11 2.88
CA GLN A 127 -12.42 4.95 2.63
C GLN A 127 -12.41 6.11 3.63
N PHE A 128 -12.43 7.34 3.12
CA PHE A 128 -12.41 8.54 3.95
C PHE A 128 -13.80 9.16 4.06
N ILE A 129 -14.12 9.66 5.24
CA ILE A 129 -15.15 10.67 5.42
C ILE A 129 -14.46 12.01 5.13
N SER A 130 -14.67 12.54 3.94
CA SER A 130 -14.02 13.79 3.50
C SER A 130 -14.50 15.00 4.29
N ASP A 131 -13.58 15.94 4.55
CA ASP A 131 -13.91 17.22 5.17
C ASP A 131 -14.42 18.23 4.15
N LEU A 132 -14.05 18.05 2.88
CA LEU A 132 -14.44 18.91 1.78
C LEU A 132 -14.62 18.11 0.50
N ASP A 133 -15.82 18.18 -0.08
CA ASP A 133 -16.14 17.67 -1.40
C ASP A 133 -16.28 18.82 -2.39
N ARG A 134 -15.61 18.73 -3.53
CA ARG A 134 -15.64 19.72 -4.61
C ARG A 134 -16.13 19.05 -5.90
N PRO A 135 -17.44 19.10 -6.18
CA PRO A 135 -17.98 18.57 -7.42
C PRO A 135 -17.55 19.44 -8.60
N LEU A 136 -17.13 18.80 -9.69
CA LEU A 136 -16.89 19.43 -10.97
C LEU A 136 -18.19 19.45 -11.76
N ASP A 137 -18.46 20.55 -12.43
CA ASP A 137 -19.53 20.62 -13.42
C ASP A 137 -19.16 19.86 -14.72
N ARG A 138 -20.08 19.82 -15.67
CA ARG A 138 -19.83 19.16 -16.97
C ARG A 138 -18.61 19.71 -17.70
N ALA A 139 -18.41 21.03 -17.63
CA ALA A 139 -17.29 21.68 -18.31
C ALA A 139 -15.96 21.29 -17.65
N GLY A 140 -15.90 21.25 -16.32
CA GLY A 140 -14.74 20.82 -15.56
C GLY A 140 -14.38 19.36 -15.83
N VAL A 141 -15.36 18.44 -15.83
CA VAL A 141 -15.11 17.03 -16.19
C VAL A 141 -14.61 16.92 -17.64
N ALA A 142 -15.22 17.63 -18.58
CA ALA A 142 -14.78 17.63 -19.97
C ALA A 142 -13.36 18.19 -20.14
N ALA A 143 -13.02 19.26 -19.41
CA ALA A 143 -11.67 19.83 -19.41
C ALA A 143 -10.63 18.85 -18.85
N LYS A 144 -10.95 18.16 -17.74
CA LYS A 144 -10.10 17.10 -17.17
C LYS A 144 -9.84 15.97 -18.18
N LEU A 145 -10.88 15.43 -18.79
CA LEU A 145 -10.78 14.38 -19.79
C LEU A 145 -9.98 14.85 -21.03
N ALA A 146 -10.23 16.06 -21.51
CA ALA A 146 -9.49 16.61 -22.65
C ALA A 146 -7.99 16.77 -22.34
N PHE A 147 -7.65 17.24 -21.13
CA PHE A 147 -6.28 17.36 -20.67
C PHE A 147 -5.57 15.99 -20.61
N VAL A 148 -6.23 14.99 -19.98
CA VAL A 148 -5.69 13.63 -19.87
C VAL A 148 -5.43 13.03 -21.26
N ASN A 149 -6.42 13.10 -22.16
CA ASN A 149 -6.30 12.53 -23.51
C ASN A 149 -5.21 13.22 -24.35
N ARG A 150 -5.01 14.53 -24.15
CA ARG A 150 -4.04 15.30 -24.93
C ARG A 150 -2.60 15.19 -24.39
N HIS A 151 -2.44 15.22 -23.06
CA HIS A 151 -1.14 15.41 -22.42
C HIS A 151 -0.67 14.21 -21.60
N CYS A 152 -1.58 13.35 -21.12
CA CYS A 152 -1.24 12.21 -20.27
C CYS A 152 -1.28 10.87 -21.02
N GLY A 153 -0.96 10.85 -22.31
CA GLY A 153 -0.99 9.64 -23.13
C GLY A 153 -0.04 8.53 -22.64
N HIS A 154 0.98 8.87 -21.85
CA HIS A 154 1.84 7.90 -21.16
C HIS A 154 1.06 7.10 -20.12
N LEU A 155 0.10 7.71 -19.41
CA LEU A 155 -0.78 7.03 -18.44
C LEU A 155 -1.78 6.10 -19.12
N LEU A 156 -2.07 6.32 -20.42
CA LEU A 156 -3.04 5.56 -21.18
C LEU A 156 -2.43 4.40 -21.98
N ARG A 157 -1.10 4.29 -22.07
CA ARG A 157 -0.37 3.33 -22.92
C ARG A 157 0.37 2.23 -22.17
N THR A 158 0.25 2.17 -20.85
CA THR A 158 0.94 1.20 -19.99
C THR A 158 -0.06 0.46 -19.12
N ALA A 159 0.40 -0.44 -18.26
CA ALA A 159 -0.42 -0.99 -17.17
C ALA A 159 -1.11 0.12 -16.33
N SER A 160 -0.62 1.35 -16.42
CA SER A 160 -1.24 2.55 -15.87
C SER A 160 -2.59 2.90 -16.50
N GLU A 161 -2.87 2.52 -17.75
CA GLU A 161 -4.20 2.71 -18.38
C GLU A 161 -5.25 1.97 -17.56
N GLU A 162 -4.98 0.72 -17.23
CA GLU A 162 -5.81 -0.09 -16.36
C GLU A 162 -5.92 0.54 -14.95
N HIS A 163 -4.83 1.12 -14.46
CA HIS A 163 -4.82 1.84 -13.19
C HIS A 163 -5.68 3.11 -13.23
N VAL A 164 -5.55 3.94 -14.25
CA VAL A 164 -6.38 5.16 -14.40
C VAL A 164 -7.86 4.81 -14.50
N VAL A 165 -8.21 3.76 -15.24
CA VAL A 165 -9.61 3.31 -15.38
C VAL A 165 -10.11 2.59 -14.13
N ARG A 166 -9.34 1.65 -13.57
CA ARG A 166 -9.74 0.84 -12.40
C ARG A 166 -9.75 1.64 -11.10
N THR A 167 -8.82 2.56 -10.91
CA THR A 167 -8.77 3.40 -9.71
C THR A 167 -9.66 4.63 -9.81
N GLY A 168 -10.27 4.86 -10.97
CA GLY A 168 -11.17 5.97 -11.17
C GLY A 168 -10.53 7.33 -10.93
N ARG A 169 -9.27 7.55 -11.30
CA ARG A 169 -8.56 8.82 -11.07
C ARG A 169 -9.18 10.04 -11.76
N VAL A 170 -10.07 9.84 -12.74
CA VAL A 170 -10.84 10.93 -13.32
C VAL A 170 -12.17 11.05 -12.59
N HIS A 171 -12.15 11.69 -11.43
CA HIS A 171 -13.35 11.90 -10.61
C HIS A 171 -14.11 13.13 -11.03
N ALA A 172 -15.44 13.03 -11.00
CA ALA A 172 -16.33 14.17 -11.11
C ALA A 172 -16.45 14.96 -9.80
N THR A 173 -16.06 14.39 -8.68
CA THR A 173 -15.97 15.05 -7.37
C THR A 173 -14.59 14.81 -6.78
N GLU A 174 -13.88 15.88 -6.53
CA GLU A 174 -12.61 15.85 -5.82
C GLU A 174 -12.88 15.93 -4.31
N ARG A 175 -12.24 15.03 -3.56
CA ARG A 175 -12.50 14.86 -2.12
C ARG A 175 -11.22 15.11 -1.34
N PHE A 176 -11.36 15.89 -0.27
CA PHE A 176 -10.23 16.32 0.52
C PHE A 176 -10.43 16.04 2.01
N PHE A 177 -9.34 15.75 2.67
CA PHE A 177 -9.27 15.39 4.08
C PHE A 177 -8.19 16.24 4.78
N ALA A 178 -8.57 16.87 5.89
CA ALA A 178 -7.65 17.63 6.73
C ALA A 178 -7.13 16.71 7.85
N ALA A 179 -5.91 16.24 7.72
CA ALA A 179 -5.28 15.38 8.72
C ALA A 179 -4.44 16.18 9.71
N GLY A 180 -4.61 15.90 11.00
CA GLY A 180 -3.69 16.35 12.06
C GLY A 180 -2.35 15.60 11.97
N PRO A 181 -1.30 16.03 12.72
CA PRO A 181 0.01 15.38 12.69
C PRO A 181 -0.04 13.89 12.98
N GLU A 182 -0.70 13.48 14.05
CA GLU A 182 -0.85 12.07 14.44
C GLU A 182 -1.61 11.26 13.40
N GLU A 183 -2.69 11.82 12.81
CA GLU A 183 -3.44 11.17 11.75
C GLU A 183 -2.59 10.99 10.49
N ARG A 184 -1.76 11.97 10.12
CA ARG A 184 -0.86 11.87 8.97
C ARG A 184 0.14 10.73 9.12
N GLU A 185 0.81 10.66 10.27
CA GLU A 185 1.75 9.56 10.57
C GLU A 185 1.03 8.22 10.56
N ARG A 186 -0.14 8.13 11.16
CA ARG A 186 -0.96 6.91 11.16
C ARG A 186 -1.36 6.49 9.75
N LEU A 187 -1.86 7.43 8.94
CA LEU A 187 -2.27 7.17 7.55
C LEU A 187 -1.08 6.73 6.69
N PHE A 188 0.08 7.34 6.89
CA PHE A 188 1.30 6.94 6.19
C PHE A 188 1.75 5.54 6.59
N ALA A 189 1.74 5.21 7.89
CA ALA A 189 2.12 3.91 8.40
C ALA A 189 1.22 2.77 7.91
N LEU A 190 -0.10 3.00 7.79
CA LEU A 190 -1.07 1.99 7.36
C LEU A 190 -0.78 1.36 5.99
N LEU A 191 -0.14 2.10 5.08
CA LEU A 191 0.19 1.60 3.74
C LEU A 191 1.69 1.34 3.56
N ALA A 192 2.48 1.42 4.63
CA ALA A 192 3.91 1.13 4.59
C ALA A 192 4.21 -0.30 4.10
N SER A 193 3.32 -1.25 4.41
CA SER A 193 3.42 -2.65 3.97
C SER A 193 3.36 -2.84 2.44
N LEU A 194 2.97 -1.83 1.69
CA LEU A 194 2.88 -1.91 0.22
C LEU A 194 4.21 -1.62 -0.50
N ASP A 195 5.25 -1.19 0.22
CA ASP A 195 6.52 -0.76 -0.36
C ASP A 195 7.70 -1.06 0.59
N GLU A 196 8.89 -0.67 0.21
CA GLU A 196 10.14 -0.77 1.00
C GLU A 196 10.05 -0.07 2.36
N ASP A 197 9.13 0.89 2.52
CA ASP A 197 8.84 1.56 3.78
C ASP A 197 8.41 0.62 4.91
N ALA A 198 7.89 -0.57 4.60
CA ALA A 198 7.48 -1.55 5.61
C ALA A 198 8.58 -1.82 6.65
N ALA A 199 9.83 -1.91 6.20
CA ALA A 199 10.97 -2.16 7.08
C ALA A 199 11.33 -0.97 7.99
N THR A 200 10.87 0.24 7.68
CA THR A 200 11.16 1.48 8.43
C THR A 200 10.09 1.83 9.46
N VAL A 201 8.92 1.17 9.38
CA VAL A 201 7.78 1.39 10.27
C VAL A 201 7.70 0.24 11.27
N ASP A 202 7.43 0.54 12.53
CA ASP A 202 7.15 -0.47 13.54
C ASP A 202 5.74 -1.03 13.32
N ASP A 203 5.62 -2.38 13.33
CA ASP A 203 4.38 -3.11 13.17
C ASP A 203 3.54 -2.66 11.94
N PRO A 204 4.09 -2.69 10.73
CA PRO A 204 3.44 -2.15 9.52
C PRO A 204 2.15 -2.89 9.12
N TRP A 205 1.93 -4.09 9.65
CA TRP A 205 0.70 -4.88 9.46
C TRP A 205 -0.25 -4.83 10.66
N GLU A 206 0.10 -4.06 11.71
CA GLU A 206 -0.73 -3.89 12.91
C GLU A 206 -0.99 -5.18 13.70
N PHE A 207 -0.05 -6.13 13.69
CA PHE A 207 -0.18 -7.40 14.41
C PHE A 207 -0.38 -7.25 15.91
N ALA A 208 0.05 -6.12 16.51
CA ALA A 208 -0.06 -5.86 17.92
C ALA A 208 -1.42 -5.22 18.30
N THR A 209 -2.09 -4.53 17.38
CA THR A 209 -3.22 -3.65 17.70
C THR A 209 -4.51 -3.99 16.96
N SER A 210 -4.43 -4.62 15.78
CA SER A 210 -5.62 -4.97 15.01
C SER A 210 -6.29 -6.24 15.54
N ALA A 211 -7.56 -6.11 15.91
CA ALA A 211 -8.39 -7.26 16.29
C ALA A 211 -8.57 -8.25 15.14
N TYR A 212 -8.65 -7.73 13.90
CA TYR A 212 -8.71 -8.53 12.69
C TYR A 212 -7.45 -9.41 12.52
N GLU A 213 -6.26 -8.83 12.70
CA GLU A 213 -5.01 -9.60 12.58
C GLU A 213 -4.86 -10.61 13.72
N ALA A 214 -5.29 -10.27 14.93
CA ALA A 214 -5.31 -11.21 16.04
C ALA A 214 -6.22 -12.42 15.74
N GLU A 215 -7.44 -12.19 15.28
CA GLU A 215 -8.38 -13.26 14.90
C GLU A 215 -7.81 -14.12 13.77
N ARG A 216 -7.26 -13.50 12.73
CA ARG A 216 -6.64 -14.20 11.60
C ARG A 216 -5.50 -15.12 12.04
N LEU A 217 -4.58 -14.61 12.85
CA LEU A 217 -3.44 -15.36 13.36
C LEU A 217 -3.87 -16.51 14.28
N ASP A 218 -4.78 -16.26 15.21
CA ASP A 218 -5.26 -17.28 16.16
C ASP A 218 -6.03 -18.40 15.44
N THR A 219 -6.87 -18.05 14.46
CA THR A 219 -7.58 -19.02 13.61
C THR A 219 -6.59 -19.83 12.75
N THR A 220 -5.55 -19.17 12.22
CA THR A 220 -4.49 -19.84 11.45
C THR A 220 -3.77 -20.89 12.31
N VAL A 221 -3.38 -20.55 13.54
CA VAL A 221 -2.73 -21.49 14.46
C VAL A 221 -3.64 -22.66 14.80
N ALA A 222 -4.92 -22.39 15.09
CA ALA A 222 -5.91 -23.45 15.37
C ALA A 222 -6.12 -24.38 14.17
N TRP A 223 -6.12 -23.82 12.95
CA TRP A 223 -6.24 -24.58 11.71
C TRP A 223 -4.99 -25.47 11.48
N ILE A 224 -3.80 -24.92 11.63
CA ILE A 224 -2.54 -25.70 11.49
C ILE A 224 -2.54 -26.85 12.51
N ALA A 225 -2.85 -26.58 13.76
CA ALA A 225 -2.87 -27.59 14.83
C ALA A 225 -3.89 -28.71 14.60
N SER A 226 -4.98 -28.43 13.88
CA SER A 226 -6.00 -29.44 13.57
C SER A 226 -5.56 -30.46 12.50
N HIS A 227 -4.56 -30.12 11.68
CA HIS A 227 -4.05 -31.00 10.62
C HIS A 227 -2.61 -31.49 10.86
N CYS A 228 -1.83 -30.75 11.64
CA CYS A 228 -0.45 -31.06 11.97
C CYS A 228 -0.23 -30.81 13.47
N PRO A 229 -0.41 -31.81 14.34
CA PRO A 229 -0.16 -31.66 15.77
C PRO A 229 1.30 -31.27 16.08
N PRO A 230 1.59 -30.63 17.26
CA PRO A 230 2.94 -30.17 17.60
C PRO A 230 4.05 -31.26 17.64
N ASP A 231 3.66 -32.50 17.88
CA ASP A 231 4.56 -33.66 17.87
C ASP A 231 4.84 -34.27 16.50
N SER A 232 4.23 -33.75 15.42
CA SER A 232 4.45 -34.22 14.04
C SER A 232 5.83 -33.87 13.48
N GLY A 233 6.54 -32.96 14.12
CA GLY A 233 7.85 -32.46 13.68
C GLY A 233 7.89 -30.95 13.50
N PRO A 234 9.03 -30.40 13.08
CA PRO A 234 9.17 -28.95 12.96
C PRO A 234 8.31 -28.40 11.81
N LEU A 235 7.74 -27.20 12.02
CA LEU A 235 7.11 -26.40 10.98
C LEU A 235 8.13 -25.45 10.36
N VAL A 236 8.06 -25.24 9.06
CA VAL A 236 8.86 -24.23 8.35
C VAL A 236 7.95 -23.07 7.94
N GLU A 237 8.04 -21.96 8.64
CA GLU A 237 7.31 -20.73 8.34
C GLU A 237 8.13 -19.89 7.36
N VAL A 238 7.59 -19.64 6.17
CA VAL A 238 8.25 -18.88 5.10
C VAL A 238 7.75 -17.46 5.09
N GLY A 239 8.66 -16.48 5.14
CA GLY A 239 8.30 -15.06 5.22
C GLY A 239 7.68 -14.71 6.57
N ALA A 240 8.34 -15.09 7.67
CA ALA A 240 7.82 -14.92 9.03
C ALA A 240 7.70 -13.47 9.49
N CYS A 241 8.23 -12.52 8.69
CA CYS A 241 8.17 -11.09 8.97
C CYS A 241 8.69 -10.77 10.39
N GLU A 242 7.89 -10.12 11.22
CA GLU A 242 8.24 -9.79 12.62
C GLU A 242 7.93 -10.91 13.62
N GLY A 243 7.49 -12.10 13.16
CA GLY A 243 7.28 -13.28 14.00
C GLY A 243 5.96 -13.32 14.77
N ALA A 244 4.93 -12.62 14.29
CA ALA A 244 3.62 -12.61 14.96
C ALA A 244 2.93 -13.98 14.95
N LEU A 245 3.05 -14.74 13.86
CA LEU A 245 2.59 -16.13 13.79
C LEU A 245 3.60 -17.07 14.46
N THR A 246 4.90 -16.88 14.25
CA THR A 246 5.98 -17.68 14.87
C THR A 246 5.76 -17.83 16.38
N THR A 247 5.56 -16.73 17.10
CA THR A 247 5.40 -16.75 18.56
C THR A 247 4.15 -17.51 18.99
N ARG A 248 3.02 -17.33 18.29
CA ARG A 248 1.79 -18.07 18.58
C ARG A 248 1.93 -19.58 18.37
N LEU A 249 2.67 -19.98 17.33
CA LEU A 249 2.98 -21.40 17.08
C LEU A 249 3.87 -21.98 18.19
N VAL A 250 4.91 -21.26 18.60
CA VAL A 250 5.78 -21.65 19.72
C VAL A 250 4.99 -21.79 21.02
N ASP A 251 4.12 -20.83 21.31
CA ASP A 251 3.25 -20.86 22.51
C ASP A 251 2.28 -22.04 22.49
N LYS A 252 1.94 -22.56 21.32
CA LYS A 252 1.16 -23.81 21.15
C LYS A 252 2.00 -25.08 21.22
N GLY A 253 3.31 -24.97 21.42
CA GLY A 253 4.22 -26.10 21.58
C GLY A 253 4.85 -26.61 20.27
N PHE A 254 4.71 -25.88 19.17
CA PHE A 254 5.39 -26.26 17.91
C PHE A 254 6.87 -25.92 17.94
N THR A 255 7.67 -26.78 17.33
CA THR A 255 9.04 -26.45 16.93
C THR A 255 8.99 -25.72 15.60
N VAL A 256 9.49 -24.48 15.56
CA VAL A 256 9.38 -23.61 14.37
C VAL A 256 10.77 -23.26 13.83
N HIS A 257 10.94 -23.44 12.52
CA HIS A 257 11.98 -22.85 11.69
C HIS A 257 11.35 -21.68 10.93
N ALA A 258 11.65 -20.45 11.32
CA ALA A 258 11.12 -19.25 10.70
C ALA A 258 12.13 -18.68 9.71
N THR A 259 11.72 -18.45 8.46
CA THR A 259 12.58 -17.82 7.45
C THR A 259 12.11 -16.42 7.13
N GLU A 260 13.06 -15.46 7.04
CA GLU A 260 12.77 -14.07 6.72
C GLU A 260 13.98 -13.44 6.01
N PRO A 261 13.89 -13.13 4.71
CA PRO A 261 15.01 -12.59 3.94
C PRO A 261 15.33 -11.13 4.29
N ASN A 262 14.34 -10.32 4.69
CA ASN A 262 14.57 -8.93 5.08
C ASN A 262 15.29 -8.85 6.43
N ALA A 263 16.46 -8.21 6.45
CA ALA A 263 17.30 -8.15 7.65
C ALA A 263 16.65 -7.40 8.81
N ALA A 264 15.89 -6.34 8.53
CA ALA A 264 15.22 -5.54 9.56
C ALA A 264 14.08 -6.33 10.21
N PHE A 265 13.23 -6.99 9.43
CA PHE A 265 12.19 -7.86 9.93
C PHE A 265 12.77 -9.07 10.66
N ARG A 266 13.82 -9.68 10.12
CA ARG A 266 14.51 -10.80 10.78
C ARG A 266 15.10 -10.40 12.15
N HIS A 267 15.59 -9.18 12.30
CA HIS A 267 16.04 -8.67 13.59
C HIS A 267 14.88 -8.56 14.60
N ARG A 268 13.73 -8.03 14.19
CA ARG A 268 12.52 -7.94 15.02
C ARG A 268 11.96 -9.32 15.37
N LEU A 269 11.92 -10.23 14.40
CA LEU A 269 11.58 -11.65 14.60
C LEU A 269 12.45 -12.28 15.68
N ALA A 270 13.78 -12.10 15.61
CA ALA A 270 14.72 -12.64 16.60
C ALA A 270 14.47 -12.08 18.01
N ALA A 271 14.22 -10.79 18.11
CA ALA A 271 13.89 -10.14 19.36
C ALA A 271 12.56 -10.66 19.96
N ARG A 272 11.53 -10.82 19.11
CA ARG A 272 10.20 -11.31 19.53
C ARG A 272 10.21 -12.79 19.92
N ALA A 273 10.88 -13.64 19.16
CA ALA A 273 10.95 -15.09 19.39
C ALA A 273 11.81 -15.48 20.61
N GLY A 274 12.74 -14.60 21.05
CA GLY A 274 13.53 -14.81 22.26
C GLY A 274 14.34 -16.12 22.27
N GLY A 275 14.71 -16.68 21.12
CA GLY A 275 15.42 -17.95 20.99
C GLY A 275 14.52 -19.21 20.99
N ALA A 276 13.21 -19.05 21.08
CA ALA A 276 12.24 -20.17 21.08
C ALA A 276 11.99 -20.75 19.66
N ALA A 277 12.36 -20.02 18.61
CA ALA A 277 12.33 -20.48 17.22
C ALA A 277 13.73 -20.43 16.61
N ARG A 278 13.97 -21.26 15.58
CA ARG A 278 15.19 -21.18 14.75
C ARG A 278 14.92 -20.24 13.57
N ILE A 279 15.78 -19.22 13.42
CA ILE A 279 15.59 -18.17 12.44
C ILE A 279 16.62 -18.30 11.32
N HIS A 280 16.15 -18.15 10.10
CA HIS A 280 16.89 -18.37 8.87
C HIS A 280 16.69 -17.20 7.91
N PRO A 281 17.69 -16.87 7.04
CA PRO A 281 17.61 -15.75 6.10
C PRO A 281 17.00 -16.10 4.74
N GLU A 282 16.73 -17.36 4.47
CA GLU A 282 16.35 -17.86 3.15
C GLU A 282 14.97 -17.39 2.71
N SER A 283 14.86 -17.01 1.45
CA SER A 283 13.58 -16.79 0.74
C SER A 283 12.95 -18.11 0.30
N LEU A 284 11.71 -18.08 -0.20
CA LEU A 284 11.04 -19.24 -0.78
C LEU A 284 11.84 -19.82 -1.96
N GLU A 285 12.39 -18.95 -2.81
CA GLU A 285 13.20 -19.32 -3.97
C GLU A 285 14.49 -20.05 -3.56
N GLU A 286 15.15 -19.57 -2.51
CA GLU A 286 16.35 -20.18 -1.97
C GLU A 286 16.07 -21.53 -1.32
N LEU A 287 14.97 -21.65 -0.56
CA LEU A 287 14.50 -22.92 0.00
C LEU A 287 14.17 -23.94 -1.09
N ALA A 288 13.51 -23.51 -2.17
CA ALA A 288 13.19 -24.36 -3.31
C ALA A 288 14.42 -24.76 -4.13
N ALA A 289 15.45 -23.90 -4.20
CA ALA A 289 16.70 -24.19 -4.90
C ALA A 289 17.62 -25.13 -4.10
N ARG A 290 17.59 -25.05 -2.77
CA ARG A 290 18.42 -25.84 -1.86
C ARG A 290 17.59 -26.28 -0.65
N PRO A 291 16.80 -27.35 -0.76
CA PRO A 291 15.95 -27.82 0.32
C PRO A 291 16.77 -28.23 1.55
N ALA A 292 17.02 -27.27 2.43
CA ALA A 292 17.90 -27.47 3.60
C ALA A 292 17.11 -27.64 4.92
N LEU A 293 15.83 -27.29 4.93
CA LEU A 293 15.00 -27.29 6.14
C LEU A 293 13.89 -28.34 6.02
N PRO A 294 14.13 -29.58 6.45
CA PRO A 294 13.06 -30.57 6.52
C PRO A 294 12.04 -30.16 7.57
N GLY A 295 10.77 -30.25 7.23
CA GLY A 295 9.65 -29.94 8.12
C GLY A 295 8.50 -30.90 7.93
N ALA A 296 7.67 -31.07 8.98
CA ALA A 296 6.41 -31.77 8.89
C ALA A 296 5.43 -31.04 7.96
N ALA A 297 5.50 -29.70 7.93
CA ALA A 297 4.75 -28.87 7.00
C ALA A 297 5.48 -27.54 6.73
N TYR A 298 5.19 -26.95 5.58
CA TYR A 298 5.57 -25.58 5.22
C TYR A 298 4.36 -24.64 5.34
N LEU A 299 4.60 -23.44 5.85
CA LEU A 299 3.58 -22.43 6.08
C LEU A 299 3.90 -21.21 5.19
N LEU A 300 3.03 -20.93 4.22
CA LEU A 300 3.10 -19.79 3.33
C LEU A 300 1.89 -18.88 3.64
N ILE A 301 1.95 -18.19 4.76
CA ILE A 301 0.84 -17.41 5.28
C ILE A 301 1.00 -15.94 4.89
N GLU A 302 0.09 -15.46 4.03
CA GLU A 302 0.06 -14.07 3.53
C GLU A 302 1.39 -13.64 2.88
N MET A 303 2.03 -14.52 2.09
CA MET A 303 3.34 -14.20 1.50
C MET A 303 3.40 -14.32 -0.03
N LEU A 304 2.45 -14.98 -0.70
CA LEU A 304 2.47 -15.14 -2.16
C LEU A 304 1.90 -13.92 -2.93
N TYR A 305 2.21 -12.71 -2.48
CA TYR A 305 1.76 -11.44 -3.08
C TYR A 305 2.80 -10.80 -4.00
N TYR A 306 4.06 -11.24 -3.90
CA TYR A 306 5.20 -10.56 -4.52
C TYR A 306 5.67 -11.25 -5.81
N GLY A 307 4.76 -11.93 -6.51
CA GLY A 307 5.04 -12.57 -7.79
C GLY A 307 5.79 -13.90 -7.70
N GLN A 308 5.82 -14.52 -6.52
CA GLN A 308 6.39 -15.87 -6.35
C GLN A 308 5.62 -16.90 -7.19
N ASP A 309 6.36 -17.77 -7.86
CA ASP A 309 5.78 -18.88 -8.62
C ASP A 309 5.31 -20.00 -7.69
N PRO A 310 4.00 -20.33 -7.64
CA PRO A 310 3.52 -21.49 -6.88
C PRO A 310 4.18 -22.83 -7.27
N GLY A 311 4.77 -22.94 -8.47
CA GLY A 311 5.54 -24.10 -8.89
C GLY A 311 6.78 -24.38 -8.04
N LEU A 312 7.25 -23.41 -7.24
CA LEU A 312 8.31 -23.60 -6.26
C LEU A 312 7.92 -24.62 -5.18
N LEU A 313 6.62 -24.80 -4.90
CA LEU A 313 6.12 -25.75 -3.92
C LEU A 313 6.50 -27.20 -4.27
N ASP A 314 6.64 -27.54 -5.56
CA ASP A 314 7.05 -28.87 -6.01
C ASP A 314 8.43 -29.30 -5.50
N ARG A 315 9.28 -28.32 -5.16
CA ARG A 315 10.66 -28.53 -4.73
C ARG A 315 10.85 -28.52 -3.21
N LEU A 316 9.82 -28.18 -2.45
CA LEU A 316 9.91 -28.16 -0.99
C LEU A 316 9.91 -29.59 -0.42
N PRO A 317 10.73 -29.87 0.61
CA PRO A 317 10.83 -31.21 1.18
C PRO A 317 9.76 -31.46 2.24
N ALA A 318 8.49 -31.32 1.86
CA ALA A 318 7.34 -31.58 2.73
C ALA A 318 6.16 -32.13 1.94
N ASP A 319 5.32 -32.90 2.61
CA ASP A 319 4.09 -33.46 2.04
C ASP A 319 2.86 -32.60 2.34
N LEU A 320 2.99 -31.64 3.26
CA LEU A 320 1.93 -30.71 3.65
C LEU A 320 2.41 -29.26 3.46
N VAL A 321 1.60 -28.45 2.83
CA VAL A 321 1.81 -27.00 2.71
C VAL A 321 0.53 -26.27 3.07
N PHE A 322 0.61 -25.38 4.04
CA PHE A 322 -0.45 -24.47 4.41
C PHE A 322 -0.24 -23.16 3.69
N VAL A 323 -1.21 -22.74 2.89
CA VAL A 323 -1.19 -21.46 2.18
C VAL A 323 -2.38 -20.63 2.69
N ALA A 324 -2.15 -19.37 3.05
CA ALA A 324 -3.23 -18.43 3.33
C ALA A 324 -3.06 -17.17 2.48
N LEU A 325 -4.14 -16.72 1.88
CA LEU A 325 -4.15 -15.56 0.97
C LEU A 325 -5.52 -14.86 1.04
N GLU A 326 -5.54 -13.57 0.67
CA GLU A 326 -6.78 -12.89 0.32
C GLU A 326 -7.52 -13.64 -0.79
N PRO A 327 -8.88 -13.66 -0.78
CA PRO A 327 -9.67 -14.42 -1.76
C PRO A 327 -9.34 -14.12 -3.22
N GLU A 328 -9.12 -12.84 -3.57
CA GLU A 328 -8.80 -12.41 -4.93
C GLU A 328 -7.42 -12.93 -5.37
N THR A 329 -6.42 -12.83 -4.51
CA THR A 329 -5.07 -13.33 -4.77
C THR A 329 -5.05 -14.84 -4.86
N LEU A 330 -5.80 -15.53 -4.00
CA LEU A 330 -5.96 -16.97 -4.05
C LEU A 330 -6.53 -17.41 -5.41
N ALA A 331 -7.60 -16.75 -5.88
CA ALA A 331 -8.23 -17.02 -7.16
C ALA A 331 -7.31 -16.72 -8.36
N ALA A 332 -6.51 -15.67 -8.27
CA ALA A 332 -5.62 -15.26 -9.36
C ALA A 332 -4.31 -16.07 -9.43
N THR A 333 -3.78 -16.53 -8.30
CA THR A 333 -2.44 -17.11 -8.19
C THR A 333 -2.47 -18.62 -7.96
N LEU A 334 -3.03 -19.06 -6.83
CA LEU A 334 -2.95 -20.46 -6.41
C LEU A 334 -3.94 -21.35 -7.15
N THR A 335 -5.18 -20.90 -7.35
CA THR A 335 -6.24 -21.72 -7.97
C THR A 335 -5.90 -22.16 -9.40
N PRO A 336 -5.40 -21.28 -10.31
CA PRO A 336 -5.03 -21.70 -11.67
C PRO A 336 -3.83 -22.65 -11.70
N TRP A 337 -2.91 -22.54 -10.74
CA TRP A 337 -1.79 -23.47 -10.62
C TRP A 337 -2.26 -24.83 -10.14
N LEU A 338 -3.09 -24.91 -9.10
CA LEU A 338 -3.65 -26.15 -8.58
C LEU A 338 -4.43 -26.95 -9.63
N GLN A 339 -5.10 -26.30 -10.57
CA GLN A 339 -5.80 -26.96 -11.66
C GLN A 339 -4.87 -27.66 -12.66
N ARG A 340 -3.60 -27.35 -12.65
CA ARG A 340 -2.60 -27.84 -13.62
C ARG A 340 -1.53 -28.71 -13.02
N THR A 341 -1.27 -28.60 -11.71
CA THR A 341 -0.24 -29.41 -11.05
C THR A 341 -0.73 -30.83 -10.78
N PRO A 342 0.03 -31.88 -11.15
CA PRO A 342 -0.28 -33.25 -10.79
C PRO A 342 0.24 -33.65 -9.40
N HIS A 343 1.04 -32.79 -8.77
CA HIS A 343 1.83 -33.14 -7.57
C HIS A 343 1.14 -32.76 -6.27
N TRP A 344 0.07 -31.97 -6.35
CA TRP A 344 -0.64 -31.46 -5.17
C TRP A 344 -2.13 -31.57 -5.31
N GLU A 345 -2.79 -31.95 -4.23
CA GLU A 345 -4.24 -31.89 -4.07
C GLU A 345 -4.61 -30.91 -2.94
N LYS A 346 -5.77 -30.30 -3.08
CA LYS A 346 -6.37 -29.49 -2.03
C LYS A 346 -7.04 -30.41 -1.02
N ALA A 347 -6.41 -30.55 0.18
CA ALA A 347 -6.91 -31.40 1.24
C ALA A 347 -7.91 -30.71 2.17
N ASP A 348 -7.81 -29.38 2.34
CA ASP A 348 -8.76 -28.56 3.10
C ASP A 348 -8.78 -27.12 2.56
N GLU A 349 -9.91 -26.44 2.76
CA GLU A 349 -10.07 -25.01 2.50
C GLU A 349 -11.04 -24.41 3.49
N ARG A 350 -10.67 -23.27 4.10
CA ARG A 350 -11.56 -22.58 5.04
C ARG A 350 -11.27 -21.09 5.13
N PRO A 351 -12.26 -20.27 5.49
CA PRO A 351 -11.99 -18.90 5.88
C PRO A 351 -11.21 -18.87 7.22
N LEU A 352 -10.17 -18.06 7.27
CA LEU A 352 -9.39 -17.80 8.49
C LEU A 352 -9.90 -16.53 9.18
N VAL A 353 -10.28 -15.53 8.41
CA VAL A 353 -10.95 -14.32 8.89
C VAL A 353 -11.83 -13.77 7.76
N ALA A 354 -12.98 -13.23 8.13
CA ALA A 354 -13.90 -12.59 7.17
C ALA A 354 -13.39 -11.19 6.77
N PRO A 355 -13.77 -10.68 5.57
CA PRO A 355 -13.55 -9.29 5.23
C PRO A 355 -14.16 -8.35 6.28
N ALA A 356 -13.48 -7.26 6.58
CA ALA A 356 -13.92 -6.28 7.58
C ALA A 356 -13.55 -4.85 7.19
N LEU A 357 -14.20 -3.87 7.82
CA LEU A 357 -13.80 -2.47 7.80
C LEU A 357 -13.33 -2.08 9.19
N GLU A 358 -12.07 -1.71 9.33
CA GLU A 358 -11.51 -1.20 10.57
C GLU A 358 -11.54 0.33 10.58
N ALA A 359 -12.10 0.90 11.63
CA ALA A 359 -12.11 2.34 11.84
C ALA A 359 -10.71 2.84 12.19
N VAL A 360 -10.23 3.86 11.49
CA VAL A 360 -8.96 4.52 11.74
C VAL A 360 -9.18 6.04 11.86
N CYS A 361 -8.21 6.77 12.39
CA CYS A 361 -8.32 8.22 12.59
C CYS A 361 -9.62 8.62 13.32
N GLY A 362 -9.94 7.94 14.42
CA GLY A 362 -11.15 8.23 15.20
C GLY A 362 -12.46 7.98 14.46
N GLY A 363 -12.49 7.09 13.47
CA GLY A 363 -13.66 6.79 12.63
C GLY A 363 -13.83 7.75 11.46
N ARG A 364 -12.85 8.59 11.16
CA ARG A 364 -12.85 9.48 9.99
C ARG A 364 -12.37 8.80 8.72
N ALA A 365 -11.72 7.64 8.85
CA ALA A 365 -11.39 6.76 7.75
C ALA A 365 -11.62 5.30 8.14
N TYR A 366 -11.75 4.44 7.13
CA TYR A 366 -11.99 3.01 7.31
C TYR A 366 -11.03 2.24 6.42
N LEU A 367 -10.25 1.35 7.05
CA LEU A 367 -9.34 0.44 6.36
C LEU A 367 -10.10 -0.81 5.93
N SER A 368 -10.04 -1.13 4.64
CA SER A 368 -10.63 -2.35 4.09
C SER A 368 -9.69 -3.54 4.31
N LYS A 369 -10.08 -4.48 5.14
CA LYS A 369 -9.45 -5.80 5.30
C LYS A 369 -10.20 -6.79 4.41
N ARG A 370 -9.49 -7.50 3.54
CA ARG A 370 -10.11 -8.30 2.45
C ARG A 370 -10.47 -9.73 2.83
N GLY A 371 -10.18 -10.13 4.05
CA GLY A 371 -10.33 -11.51 4.49
C GLY A 371 -9.11 -12.36 4.16
N SER A 372 -9.09 -13.57 4.70
CA SER A 372 -8.04 -14.56 4.41
C SER A 372 -8.66 -15.95 4.33
N ILE A 373 -8.24 -16.72 3.31
CA ILE A 373 -8.65 -18.10 3.11
C ILE A 373 -7.42 -18.99 3.23
N GLY A 374 -7.49 -19.98 4.11
CA GLY A 374 -6.50 -21.04 4.26
C GLY A 374 -6.79 -22.19 3.30
N VAL A 375 -5.78 -22.65 2.61
CA VAL A 375 -5.77 -23.84 1.74
C VAL A 375 -4.68 -24.78 2.19
N LEU A 376 -5.05 -25.99 2.60
CA LEU A 376 -4.10 -27.07 2.88
C LEU A 376 -3.85 -27.86 1.60
N LEU A 377 -2.60 -27.91 1.22
CA LEU A 377 -2.12 -28.73 0.11
C LEU A 377 -1.47 -30.00 0.65
N ARG A 378 -1.80 -31.14 0.05
CA ARG A 378 -1.15 -32.41 0.31
C ARG A 378 -0.48 -32.90 -0.96
N ARG A 379 0.76 -33.39 -0.83
CA ARG A 379 1.47 -33.98 -1.96
C ARG A 379 0.76 -35.30 -2.36
N THR A 380 0.39 -35.39 -3.63
CA THR A 380 -0.10 -36.65 -4.20
C THR A 380 1.06 -37.63 -4.26
N GLY A 381 0.89 -38.81 -3.65
CA GLY A 381 1.91 -39.86 -3.70
C GLY A 381 2.25 -40.21 -5.16
N GLY A 382 3.53 -40.11 -5.53
CA GLY A 382 4.04 -40.56 -6.81
C GLY A 382 4.05 -42.09 -6.88
#